data_b2daa937d7936b6f0888e9cf0d229930
#
_entry.id   b2daa937d7936b6f0888e9cf0d229930
#
_cell.length_a   1.000
_cell.length_b   1.000
_cell.length_c   1.000
_cell.angle_alpha   90.00
_cell.angle_beta   90.00
_cell.angle_gamma   90.00
#
_symmetry.space_group_name_H-M   'P 1'
#
loop_
_entity.id
_entity.type
_entity.pdbx_description
1 polymer ?
#
loop_
_entity_poly.entity_id
_entity_poly.type
_entity_poly.pdbx_seq_one_letter_code
_entity_poly.pdbx_strand_id
1 'polypeptide(L)'
;MECRIEVVDEPEHRLVRLAGRLGDAQVADLVRVCSADAIAVQLHLGYLMSVDAVGLEALHRLRERGATFVEVPAYIQLKLDAYSARQPRLR
;
A
#
# COMPACT_ATOMS: atom_id res chain seq x y z
N MET A 1 -2.40 -18.02 2.40
CA MET A 1 -2.05 -17.46 1.12
C MET A 1 -1.19 -16.22 1.30
N GLU A 2 -0.20 -16.08 0.47
CA GLU A 2 0.79 -15.05 0.68
C GLU A 2 0.56 -13.84 -0.21
N CYS A 3 1.19 -12.76 0.15
CA CYS A 3 1.21 -11.56 -0.65
C CYS A 3 2.49 -11.56 -1.48
N ARG A 4 2.35 -11.36 -2.76
CA ARG A 4 3.49 -11.20 -3.64
C ARG A 4 3.78 -9.72 -3.81
N ILE A 5 5.03 -9.36 -3.63
CA ILE A 5 5.46 -7.98 -3.79
C ILE A 5 6.46 -7.95 -4.95
N GLU A 6 6.08 -7.28 -6.02
CA GLU A 6 6.96 -7.11 -7.18
C GLU A 6 7.38 -5.66 -7.27
N VAL A 7 8.65 -5.44 -7.51
CA VAL A 7 9.21 -4.09 -7.58
C VAL A 7 9.78 -3.86 -8.96
N VAL A 8 9.35 -2.78 -9.61
CA VAL A 8 9.91 -2.37 -10.89
C VAL A 8 10.42 -0.96 -10.72
N ASP A 9 11.71 -0.76 -10.88
CA ASP A 9 12.30 0.57 -10.79
C ASP A 9 12.25 1.24 -12.14
N GLU A 10 11.62 2.39 -12.19
CA GLU A 10 11.51 3.20 -13.38
C GLU A 10 12.25 4.50 -13.17
N PRO A 11 12.56 5.23 -14.25
CA PRO A 11 13.43 6.41 -14.10
C PRO A 11 12.93 7.43 -13.08
N GLU A 12 11.63 7.58 -12.96
CA GLU A 12 11.08 8.65 -12.13
C GLU A 12 10.39 8.16 -10.89
N HIS A 13 10.15 6.85 -10.79
CA HIS A 13 9.42 6.32 -9.64
C HIS A 13 9.64 4.82 -9.55
N ARG A 14 9.22 4.27 -8.42
CA ARG A 14 9.26 2.83 -8.19
C ARG A 14 7.84 2.31 -8.20
N LEU A 15 7.58 1.34 -9.06
CA LEU A 15 6.28 0.69 -9.11
C LEU A 15 6.32 -0.56 -8.24
N VAL A 16 5.43 -0.63 -7.28
CA VAL A 16 5.32 -1.78 -6.39
C VAL A 16 3.97 -2.41 -6.62
N ARG A 17 3.97 -3.65 -7.11
CA ARG A 17 2.74 -4.36 -7.40
C ARG A 17 2.49 -5.39 -6.33
N LEU A 18 1.29 -5.36 -5.76
CA LEU A 18 0.90 -6.29 -4.73
C LEU A 18 -0.14 -7.25 -5.25
N ALA A 19 -0.01 -8.53 -4.89
CA ALA A 19 -0.98 -9.55 -5.29
C ALA A 19 -1.22 -10.47 -4.10
N GLY A 20 -2.45 -10.93 -3.95
CA GLY A 20 -2.80 -11.88 -2.90
C GLY A 20 -3.36 -11.19 -1.68
N ARG A 21 -2.87 -11.58 -0.50
CA ARG A 21 -3.38 -11.06 0.76
C ARG A 21 -2.31 -10.26 1.48
N LEU A 22 -2.59 -9.01 1.74
CA LEU A 22 -1.65 -8.16 2.47
C LEU A 22 -1.99 -8.24 3.96
N GLY A 23 -1.08 -8.76 4.73
CA GLY A 23 -1.28 -8.91 6.17
C GLY A 23 -0.02 -8.57 6.93
N ASP A 24 -0.09 -8.82 8.22
CA ASP A 24 0.96 -8.49 9.16
C ASP A 24 2.33 -9.00 8.70
N ALA A 25 2.37 -10.22 8.21
CA ALA A 25 3.65 -10.84 7.86
C ALA A 25 4.37 -10.12 6.73
N GLN A 26 3.65 -9.46 5.84
CA GLN A 26 4.24 -8.81 4.68
C GLN A 26 4.43 -7.31 4.85
N VAL A 27 3.88 -6.73 5.89
CA VAL A 27 3.91 -5.28 6.05
C VAL A 27 5.33 -4.75 6.20
N ALA A 28 6.17 -5.45 6.96
CA ALA A 28 7.55 -4.99 7.14
C ALA A 28 8.30 -4.94 5.80
N ASP A 29 8.12 -5.96 4.97
CA ASP A 29 8.76 -5.99 3.66
C ASP A 29 8.23 -4.88 2.77
N LEU A 30 6.92 -4.67 2.80
CA LEU A 30 6.32 -3.62 1.99
C LEU A 30 6.85 -2.24 2.37
N VAL A 31 6.89 -1.95 3.66
CA VAL A 31 7.37 -0.67 4.14
C VAL A 31 8.83 -0.49 3.76
N ARG A 32 9.64 -1.53 3.91
CA ARG A 32 11.05 -1.45 3.57
C ARG A 32 11.25 -1.13 2.09
N VAL A 33 10.52 -1.81 1.23
CA VAL A 33 10.63 -1.60 -0.21
C VAL A 33 10.21 -0.19 -0.58
N CYS A 34 9.15 0.31 0.04
CA CYS A 34 8.64 1.64 -0.29
C CYS A 34 9.46 2.76 0.30
N SER A 35 10.31 2.45 1.27
CA SER A 35 11.09 3.47 1.98
C SER A 35 12.57 3.40 1.70
N ALA A 36 12.99 2.47 0.84
CA ALA A 36 14.42 2.20 0.67
C ALA A 36 15.18 3.39 0.10
N ASP A 37 14.55 4.13 -0.79
CA ASP A 37 15.19 5.27 -1.44
C ASP A 37 14.27 6.47 -1.35
N ALA A 38 14.82 7.65 -1.57
CA ALA A 38 14.02 8.86 -1.61
C ALA A 38 13.41 9.00 -3.00
N ILE A 39 12.63 8.02 -3.41
CA ILE A 39 12.05 7.99 -4.74
C ILE A 39 10.53 7.87 -4.63
N ALA A 40 9.83 8.45 -5.59
CA ALA A 40 8.38 8.36 -5.59
C ALA A 40 7.94 6.92 -5.78
N VAL A 41 6.89 6.52 -5.08
CA VAL A 41 6.38 5.15 -5.12
C VAL A 41 4.96 5.15 -5.65
N GLN A 42 4.71 4.24 -6.58
CA GLN A 42 3.36 3.93 -7.06
C GLN A 42 3.00 2.53 -6.63
N LEU A 43 1.88 2.38 -5.95
CA LEU A 43 1.40 1.08 -5.50
C LEU A 43 0.27 0.62 -6.40
N HIS A 44 0.49 -0.51 -7.05
CA HIS A 44 -0.52 -1.11 -7.92
C HIS A 44 -1.25 -2.18 -7.12
N LEU A 45 -2.53 -1.98 -6.88
CA LEU A 45 -3.31 -2.83 -5.99
C LEU A 45 -4.35 -3.68 -6.72
N GLY A 46 -4.27 -3.72 -8.04
CA GLY A 46 -5.29 -4.40 -8.84
C GLY A 46 -5.39 -5.89 -8.60
N TYR A 47 -4.33 -6.52 -8.14
CA TYR A 47 -4.32 -7.95 -7.87
C TYR A 47 -4.38 -8.30 -6.40
N LEU A 48 -4.60 -7.30 -5.57
CA LEU A 48 -4.70 -7.54 -4.13
C LEU A 48 -6.09 -8.07 -3.83
N MET A 49 -6.14 -9.25 -3.22
CA MET A 49 -7.42 -9.91 -2.96
C MET A 49 -8.01 -9.55 -1.62
N SER A 50 -7.17 -9.29 -0.65
CA SER A 50 -7.66 -8.89 0.66
C SER A 50 -6.57 -8.16 1.41
N VAL A 51 -6.99 -7.40 2.43
CA VAL A 51 -6.07 -6.67 3.29
C VAL A 51 -6.64 -6.72 4.69
N ASP A 52 -5.79 -7.06 5.67
CA ASP A 52 -6.25 -7.06 7.06
C ASP A 52 -6.03 -5.67 7.67
N ALA A 53 -6.35 -5.53 8.96
CA ALA A 53 -6.26 -4.23 9.61
C ALA A 53 -4.84 -3.68 9.61
N VAL A 54 -3.86 -4.55 9.83
CA VAL A 54 -2.46 -4.10 9.84
C VAL A 54 -2.02 -3.69 8.46
N GLY A 55 -2.42 -4.46 7.44
CA GLY A 55 -2.10 -4.11 6.06
C GLY A 55 -2.77 -2.81 5.65
N LEU A 56 -4.00 -2.61 6.07
CA LEU A 56 -4.73 -1.39 5.75
C LEU A 56 -4.04 -0.17 6.36
N GLU A 57 -3.61 -0.30 7.60
CA GLU A 57 -2.89 0.77 8.27
C GLU A 57 -1.61 1.10 7.52
N ALA A 58 -0.89 0.07 7.08
CA ALA A 58 0.36 0.28 6.35
C ALA A 58 0.11 1.03 5.04
N LEU A 59 -0.94 0.64 4.30
CA LEU A 59 -1.27 1.35 3.07
C LEU A 59 -1.61 2.80 3.33
N HIS A 60 -2.38 3.04 4.38
CA HIS A 60 -2.75 4.41 4.75
C HIS A 60 -1.51 5.25 5.05
N ARG A 61 -0.57 4.69 5.80
CA ARG A 61 0.65 5.41 6.16
C ARG A 61 1.51 5.69 4.93
N LEU A 62 1.59 4.74 4.02
CA LEU A 62 2.37 4.95 2.80
C LEU A 62 1.75 6.06 1.96
N ARG A 63 0.42 6.09 1.89
CA ARG A 63 -0.25 7.16 1.15
C ARG A 63 0.04 8.52 1.77
N GLU A 64 0.08 8.58 3.09
CA GLU A 64 0.37 9.84 3.78
C GLU A 64 1.80 10.29 3.56
N ARG A 65 2.69 9.35 3.24
CA ARG A 65 4.06 9.69 2.93
C ARG A 65 4.27 10.07 1.49
N GLY A 66 3.22 10.06 0.69
CA GLY A 66 3.29 10.49 -0.68
C GLY A 66 3.17 9.41 -1.72
N ALA A 67 3.01 8.16 -1.32
CA ALA A 67 2.81 7.09 -2.29
C ALA A 67 1.48 7.29 -3.02
N THR A 68 1.47 6.99 -4.31
CA THR A 68 0.24 7.06 -5.09
C THR A 68 -0.26 5.64 -5.32
N PHE A 69 -1.58 5.50 -5.39
CA PHE A 69 -2.20 4.20 -5.60
C PHE A 69 -2.81 4.17 -6.99
N VAL A 70 -2.62 3.05 -7.69
CA VAL A 70 -3.23 2.86 -9.00
C VAL A 70 -3.97 1.53 -9.01
N GLU A 71 -5.02 1.45 -9.81
CA GLU A 71 -5.83 0.25 -9.95
C GLU A 71 -6.36 -0.25 -8.61
N VAL A 72 -6.89 0.65 -7.81
CA VAL A 72 -7.38 0.28 -6.47
C VAL A 72 -8.73 -0.40 -6.61
N PRO A 73 -8.86 -1.66 -6.15
CA PRO A 73 -10.18 -2.29 -6.17
C PRO A 73 -11.17 -1.54 -5.29
N ALA A 74 -12.43 -1.58 -5.68
CA ALA A 74 -13.46 -0.81 -4.97
C ALA A 74 -13.52 -1.17 -3.48
N TYR A 75 -13.40 -2.46 -3.16
CA TYR A 75 -13.50 -2.86 -1.75
C TYR A 75 -12.33 -2.34 -0.92
N ILE A 76 -11.15 -2.22 -1.52
CA ILE A 76 -10.01 -1.66 -0.81
C ILE A 76 -10.18 -0.15 -0.67
N GLN A 77 -10.67 0.50 -1.70
CA GLN A 77 -10.91 1.93 -1.62
C GLN A 77 -11.90 2.25 -0.51
N LEU A 78 -12.96 1.45 -0.39
CA LEU A 78 -13.93 1.65 0.68
C LEU A 78 -13.30 1.49 2.05
N LYS A 79 -12.43 0.48 2.20
CA LYS A 79 -11.76 0.26 3.48
C LYS A 79 -10.81 1.40 3.81
N LEU A 80 -10.08 1.90 2.82
CA LEU A 80 -9.16 3.02 3.03
C LEU A 80 -9.93 4.27 3.41
N ASP A 81 -11.04 4.53 2.75
CA ASP A 81 -11.85 5.69 3.06
C ASP A 81 -12.42 5.61 4.47
N ALA A 82 -12.90 4.44 4.85
CA ALA A 82 -13.43 4.23 6.19
C ALA A 82 -12.34 4.39 7.26
N TYR A 83 -11.16 3.87 6.96
CA TYR A 83 -10.02 3.99 7.88
C TYR A 83 -9.64 5.45 8.07
N SER A 84 -9.51 6.19 6.98
CA SER A 84 -9.19 7.61 7.02
C SER A 84 -10.22 8.39 7.81
N ALA A 85 -11.49 8.07 7.63
CA ALA A 85 -12.56 8.78 8.34
C ALA A 85 -12.51 8.54 9.83
N ARG A 86 -11.99 7.38 10.25
CA ARG A 86 -11.91 7.06 11.67
C ARG A 86 -10.70 7.67 12.35
N GLN A 87 -9.67 8.01 11.60
CA GLN A 87 -8.44 8.54 12.16
C GLN A 87 -8.59 10.03 12.37
N PRO A 88 -8.56 10.49 13.61
CA PRO A 88 -8.65 11.93 13.83
C PRO A 88 -7.46 12.63 13.24
N ARG A 89 -7.70 13.76 12.66
CA ARG A 89 -6.66 14.59 12.15
C ARG A 89 -6.31 15.61 13.18
N LEU A 90 -5.13 15.51 13.70
CA LEU A 90 -4.66 16.48 14.67
C LEU A 90 -3.84 17.54 13.97
N ARG A 91 -4.08 18.74 14.34
CA ARG A 91 -3.41 19.86 13.72
C ARG A 91 -2.61 20.61 14.72
#